data_733869db0ed4e54ddd1f2e90af6af957
#
_entry.id   733869db0ed4e54ddd1f2e90af6af957
#
_cell.length_a   1.000
_cell.length_b   1.000
_cell.length_c   1.000
_cell.angle_alpha   90.00
_cell.angle_beta   90.00
_cell.angle_gamma   90.00
#
_symmetry.space_group_name_H-M   'P 1'
#
loop_
_entity.id
_entity.type
_entity.pdbx_description
1 polymer ?
#
loop_
_entity_poly.entity_id
_entity_poly.type
_entity_poly.pdbx_seq_one_letter_code
_entity_poly.pdbx_strand_id
1 'polypeptide(L)'
;MKITVRKFTVKDTNNWDHFVNRSNNGTIFHTRKFLSYHPKNRFSDYSLIFQKKEKIIGVLPAAIIVKYGENILVSHPGASVGSCVVPEDLSFSDALEIVEILSRLCLEKNFDKIIITQPPLIYSRRISQYMDFAFRNAGYHFLRREISSILFLEQSVEENLANFKSTHKTAVRKAEKSGIIIRQTEDFEEFYTILKKNLSIRHNVFPTHSLSELVILKELYPDKINLFGAYLENEMIAGVINFIVNERVVLAFYISHDESYQKLRPINLLFYKIFDWAIQNEFKVFDFGIFTVNEKPNMGLARFKENFGASGVFRDVVELKLR
;
A
#
# COMPACT_ATOMS: atom_id res chain seq x y z
N MET A 1 -8.89 -29.02 15.72
CA MET A 1 -10.19 -28.62 15.16
C MET A 1 -9.94 -28.08 13.77
N LYS A 2 -10.74 -28.50 12.81
CA LYS A 2 -10.56 -28.19 11.39
C LYS A 2 -11.00 -26.75 11.07
N ILE A 3 -10.25 -26.08 10.20
CA ILE A 3 -10.61 -24.78 9.63
C ILE A 3 -11.65 -25.01 8.53
N THR A 4 -12.62 -24.12 8.44
CA THR A 4 -13.60 -24.05 7.35
C THR A 4 -13.44 -22.76 6.57
N VAL A 5 -13.80 -22.78 5.29
CA VAL A 5 -13.75 -21.62 4.41
C VAL A 5 -15.12 -21.38 3.78
N ARG A 6 -15.52 -20.11 3.68
CA ARG A 6 -16.72 -19.71 2.97
C ARG A 6 -16.50 -18.39 2.22
N LYS A 7 -17.35 -18.11 1.25
CA LYS A 7 -17.38 -16.82 0.59
C LYS A 7 -17.87 -15.71 1.54
N PHE A 8 -17.31 -14.54 1.34
CA PHE A 8 -17.82 -13.30 1.92
C PHE A 8 -19.24 -13.01 1.40
N THR A 9 -20.07 -12.46 2.26
CA THR A 9 -21.37 -11.87 1.91
C THR A 9 -21.46 -10.47 2.49
N VAL A 10 -22.36 -9.63 1.96
CA VAL A 10 -22.53 -8.26 2.44
C VAL A 10 -22.85 -8.19 3.95
N LYS A 11 -23.48 -9.21 4.52
CA LYS A 11 -23.73 -9.32 5.96
C LYS A 11 -22.46 -9.39 6.81
N ASP A 12 -21.36 -9.79 6.21
CA ASP A 12 -20.06 -9.94 6.90
C ASP A 12 -19.26 -8.65 6.97
N THR A 13 -19.67 -7.57 6.28
CA THR A 13 -18.89 -6.34 6.09
C THR A 13 -18.33 -5.80 7.40
N ASN A 14 -19.16 -5.63 8.42
CA ASN A 14 -18.71 -5.05 9.70
C ASN A 14 -17.74 -5.98 10.44
N ASN A 15 -18.02 -7.29 10.47
CA ASN A 15 -17.16 -8.28 11.11
C ASN A 15 -15.82 -8.41 10.36
N TRP A 16 -15.84 -8.33 9.04
CA TRP A 16 -14.65 -8.31 8.19
C TRP A 16 -13.76 -7.11 8.50
N ASP A 17 -14.30 -5.89 8.42
CA ASP A 17 -13.52 -4.67 8.64
C ASP A 17 -13.02 -4.58 10.10
N HIS A 18 -13.84 -5.02 11.07
CA HIS A 18 -13.40 -5.14 12.46
C HIS A 18 -12.22 -6.12 12.61
N PHE A 19 -12.31 -7.30 11.98
CA PHE A 19 -11.21 -8.27 11.98
C PHE A 19 -9.94 -7.72 11.35
N VAL A 20 -10.04 -7.11 10.15
CA VAL A 20 -8.90 -6.50 9.45
C VAL A 20 -8.21 -5.46 10.32
N ASN A 21 -8.96 -4.56 10.95
CA ASN A 21 -8.40 -3.49 11.78
C ASN A 21 -7.69 -3.98 13.05
N ARG A 22 -7.94 -5.22 13.51
CA ARG A 22 -7.33 -5.80 14.71
C ARG A 22 -6.35 -6.92 14.42
N SER A 23 -6.15 -7.25 13.16
CA SER A 23 -5.27 -8.35 12.72
C SER A 23 -3.80 -7.93 12.71
N ASN A 24 -2.92 -8.92 12.51
CA ASN A 24 -1.48 -8.68 12.46
C ASN A 24 -1.04 -7.86 11.24
N ASN A 25 -1.54 -8.24 10.06
CA ASN A 25 -1.10 -7.71 8.76
C ASN A 25 -2.21 -6.98 7.99
N GLY A 26 -3.28 -6.61 8.70
CA GLY A 26 -4.39 -5.86 8.11
C GLY A 26 -3.97 -4.45 7.71
N THR A 27 -4.51 -4.01 6.58
CA THR A 27 -4.31 -2.66 6.06
C THR A 27 -5.63 -2.08 5.56
N ILE A 28 -5.66 -0.77 5.32
CA ILE A 28 -6.79 -0.11 4.67
C ILE A 28 -7.23 -0.84 3.38
N PHE A 29 -6.27 -1.35 2.61
CA PHE A 29 -6.51 -2.04 1.33
C PHE A 29 -7.27 -3.37 1.45
N HIS A 30 -7.30 -3.98 2.64
CA HIS A 30 -8.01 -5.23 2.91
C HIS A 30 -9.45 -5.02 3.38
N THR A 31 -9.83 -3.78 3.70
CA THR A 31 -11.17 -3.48 4.23
C THR A 31 -12.23 -3.47 3.13
N ARG A 32 -13.44 -3.90 3.46
CA ARG A 32 -14.59 -3.81 2.54
C ARG A 32 -14.95 -2.36 2.26
N LYS A 33 -14.75 -1.50 3.25
CA LYS A 33 -14.93 -0.05 3.11
C LYS A 33 -14.00 0.52 2.04
N PHE A 34 -12.71 0.12 1.98
CA PHE A 34 -11.81 0.55 0.92
C PHE A 34 -12.26 0.01 -0.44
N LEU A 35 -12.54 -1.28 -0.54
CA LEU A 35 -12.91 -1.90 -1.81
C LEU A 35 -14.22 -1.35 -2.39
N SER A 36 -15.06 -0.69 -1.57
CA SER A 36 -16.34 -0.11 -2.00
C SER A 36 -16.21 1.16 -2.86
N TYR A 37 -15.03 1.80 -2.94
CA TYR A 37 -14.85 2.96 -3.82
C TYR A 37 -14.89 2.61 -5.31
N HIS A 38 -14.64 1.35 -5.64
CA HIS A 38 -14.69 0.91 -7.01
C HIS A 38 -16.12 0.93 -7.58
N PRO A 39 -16.30 1.30 -8.84
CA PRO A 39 -17.58 1.17 -9.51
C PRO A 39 -18.15 -0.23 -9.37
N LYS A 40 -19.47 -0.33 -9.19
CA LYS A 40 -20.17 -1.62 -9.16
C LYS A 40 -19.81 -2.44 -10.41
N ASN A 41 -19.58 -3.72 -10.22
CA ASN A 41 -19.24 -4.67 -11.29
C ASN A 41 -17.85 -4.49 -11.94
N ARG A 42 -16.97 -3.63 -11.42
CA ARG A 42 -15.58 -3.54 -11.90
C ARG A 42 -14.81 -4.84 -11.67
N PHE A 43 -15.08 -5.52 -10.56
CA PHE A 43 -14.47 -6.79 -10.19
C PHE A 43 -15.51 -7.84 -9.83
N SER A 44 -15.25 -9.09 -10.21
CA SER A 44 -16.03 -10.24 -9.77
C SER A 44 -15.51 -10.72 -8.41
N ASP A 45 -16.10 -10.20 -7.33
CA ASP A 45 -15.67 -10.49 -5.95
C ASP A 45 -15.75 -11.99 -5.63
N TYR A 46 -14.66 -12.53 -5.13
CA TYR A 46 -14.52 -13.89 -4.63
C TYR A 46 -13.80 -13.93 -3.29
N SER A 47 -14.05 -12.94 -2.46
CA SER A 47 -13.42 -12.82 -1.13
C SER A 47 -13.83 -13.98 -0.21
N LEU A 48 -12.88 -14.42 0.61
CA LEU A 48 -13.01 -15.63 1.44
C LEU A 48 -12.84 -15.30 2.92
N ILE A 49 -13.57 -16.04 3.77
CA ILE A 49 -13.48 -16.01 5.23
C ILE A 49 -13.09 -17.39 5.72
N PHE A 50 -12.01 -17.47 6.49
CA PHE A 50 -11.54 -18.69 7.17
C PHE A 50 -11.97 -18.65 8.62
N GLN A 51 -12.59 -19.72 9.09
CA GLN A 51 -13.15 -19.81 10.43
C GLN A 51 -12.70 -21.08 11.15
N LYS A 52 -12.50 -20.95 12.47
CA LYS A 52 -12.24 -22.06 13.38
C LYS A 52 -13.17 -21.91 14.58
N LYS A 53 -14.05 -22.88 14.84
CA LYS A 53 -15.12 -22.76 15.87
C LYS A 53 -15.92 -21.45 15.70
N GLU A 54 -16.41 -21.17 14.51
CA GLU A 54 -17.18 -19.98 14.17
C GLU A 54 -16.43 -18.62 14.30
N LYS A 55 -15.23 -18.63 14.90
CA LYS A 55 -14.38 -17.43 14.99
C LYS A 55 -13.62 -17.22 13.68
N ILE A 56 -13.61 -16.00 13.18
CA ILE A 56 -12.78 -15.63 12.03
C ILE A 56 -11.32 -15.70 12.47
N ILE A 57 -10.50 -16.43 11.70
CA ILE A 57 -9.05 -16.57 11.87
C ILE A 57 -8.29 -16.14 10.63
N GLY A 58 -8.99 -15.77 9.56
CA GLY A 58 -8.39 -15.23 8.35
C GLY A 58 -9.44 -14.70 7.40
N VAL A 59 -9.08 -13.69 6.65
CA VAL A 59 -9.86 -13.19 5.52
C VAL A 59 -8.95 -12.95 4.32
N LEU A 60 -9.46 -13.21 3.12
CA LEU A 60 -8.76 -12.97 1.87
C LEU A 60 -9.63 -12.12 0.95
N PRO A 61 -9.34 -10.81 0.78
CA PRO A 61 -9.97 -10.04 -0.27
C PRO A 61 -9.48 -10.55 -1.62
N ALA A 62 -10.40 -11.03 -2.46
CA ALA A 62 -10.04 -11.61 -3.75
C ALA A 62 -11.12 -11.36 -4.81
N ALA A 63 -10.72 -11.42 -6.06
CA ALA A 63 -11.62 -11.37 -7.20
C ALA A 63 -11.19 -12.38 -8.27
N ILE A 64 -12.15 -12.70 -9.12
CA ILE A 64 -11.90 -13.54 -10.30
C ILE A 64 -11.49 -12.64 -11.46
N ILE A 65 -10.40 -12.99 -12.13
CA ILE A 65 -10.00 -12.44 -13.42
C ILE A 65 -10.00 -13.57 -14.45
N VAL A 66 -10.64 -13.31 -15.59
CA VAL A 66 -10.53 -14.19 -16.77
C VAL A 66 -9.55 -13.54 -17.73
N LYS A 67 -8.44 -14.22 -18.00
CA LYS A 67 -7.41 -13.71 -18.91
C LYS A 67 -6.83 -14.85 -19.74
N TYR A 68 -6.82 -14.68 -21.05
CA TYR A 68 -6.36 -15.70 -22.01
C TYR A 68 -7.04 -17.07 -21.86
N GLY A 69 -8.32 -17.07 -21.47
CA GLY A 69 -9.09 -18.30 -21.23
C GLY A 69 -8.86 -18.94 -19.85
N GLU A 70 -7.96 -18.41 -19.03
CA GLU A 70 -7.70 -18.89 -17.68
C GLU A 70 -8.58 -18.17 -16.64
N ASN A 71 -9.12 -18.93 -15.69
CA ASN A 71 -9.81 -18.43 -14.50
C ASN A 71 -8.79 -18.24 -13.37
N ILE A 72 -8.51 -17.01 -12.99
CA ILE A 72 -7.48 -16.68 -12.02
C ILE A 72 -8.13 -16.08 -10.78
N LEU A 73 -7.84 -16.66 -9.61
CA LEU A 73 -8.12 -16.00 -8.34
C LEU A 73 -6.99 -15.04 -8.03
N VAL A 74 -7.31 -13.74 -7.92
CA VAL A 74 -6.31 -12.70 -7.59
C VAL A 74 -6.66 -12.07 -6.26
N SER A 75 -5.68 -11.95 -5.35
CA SER A 75 -5.85 -11.16 -4.12
C SER A 75 -6.01 -9.70 -4.54
N HIS A 76 -7.07 -9.09 -4.22
CA HIS A 76 -7.90 -8.09 -4.88
C HIS A 76 -7.18 -7.15 -5.87
N PRO A 77 -7.50 -7.20 -7.17
CA PRO A 77 -6.79 -6.44 -8.22
C PRO A 77 -7.01 -4.92 -8.14
N GLY A 78 -8.00 -4.46 -7.37
CA GLY A 78 -8.26 -3.05 -7.11
C GLY A 78 -7.57 -2.50 -5.84
N ALA A 79 -6.60 -3.21 -5.28
CA ALA A 79 -5.88 -2.81 -4.09
C ALA A 79 -4.37 -2.91 -4.28
N SER A 80 -3.62 -2.07 -3.56
CA SER A 80 -2.16 -2.06 -3.66
C SER A 80 -1.52 -3.33 -3.12
N VAL A 81 -2.13 -3.94 -2.10
CA VAL A 81 -1.75 -5.21 -1.49
C VAL A 81 -3.00 -6.01 -1.17
N GLY A 82 -2.85 -7.31 -1.07
CA GLY A 82 -3.89 -8.25 -0.70
C GLY A 82 -3.34 -9.29 0.27
N SER A 83 -3.49 -10.58 -0.05
CA SER A 83 -3.09 -11.71 0.77
C SER A 83 -4.09 -12.05 1.88
N CYS A 84 -3.83 -13.15 2.59
CA CYS A 84 -4.60 -13.51 3.76
C CYS A 84 -4.26 -12.58 4.93
N VAL A 85 -5.28 -11.93 5.45
CA VAL A 85 -5.19 -11.17 6.70
C VAL A 85 -5.41 -12.13 7.85
N VAL A 86 -4.52 -12.12 8.83
CA VAL A 86 -4.48 -13.11 9.92
C VAL A 86 -4.21 -12.45 11.27
N PRO A 87 -4.63 -13.05 12.40
CA PRO A 87 -4.39 -12.49 13.73
C PRO A 87 -2.91 -12.59 14.12
N GLU A 88 -2.51 -11.84 15.16
CA GLU A 88 -1.13 -11.84 15.67
C GLU A 88 -0.70 -13.19 16.27
N ASP A 89 -1.66 -13.93 16.82
CA ASP A 89 -1.46 -15.22 17.47
C ASP A 89 -1.73 -16.43 16.56
N LEU A 90 -1.73 -16.21 15.22
CA LEU A 90 -1.89 -17.32 14.27
C LEU A 90 -0.85 -18.41 14.54
N SER A 91 -1.31 -19.65 14.75
CA SER A 91 -0.39 -20.77 14.87
C SER A 91 0.21 -21.16 13.53
N PHE A 92 1.40 -21.77 13.55
CA PHE A 92 2.04 -22.26 12.33
C PHE A 92 1.21 -23.31 11.60
N SER A 93 0.57 -24.22 12.39
CA SER A 93 -0.33 -25.23 11.83
C SER A 93 -1.57 -24.62 11.16
N ASP A 94 -2.13 -23.55 11.73
CA ASP A 94 -3.28 -22.86 11.13
C ASP A 94 -2.87 -22.12 9.84
N ALA A 95 -1.66 -21.57 9.77
CA ALA A 95 -1.13 -20.96 8.55
C ALA A 95 -1.05 -21.98 7.40
N LEU A 96 -0.48 -23.15 7.67
CA LEU A 96 -0.41 -24.25 6.69
C LEU A 96 -1.81 -24.70 6.25
N GLU A 97 -2.73 -24.91 7.21
CA GLU A 97 -4.10 -25.37 6.92
C GLU A 97 -4.89 -24.32 6.09
N ILE A 98 -4.74 -23.01 6.36
CA ILE A 98 -5.38 -21.93 5.58
C ILE A 98 -4.95 -22.00 4.11
N VAL A 99 -3.65 -22.12 3.84
CA VAL A 99 -3.13 -22.13 2.47
C VAL A 99 -3.50 -23.42 1.75
N GLU A 100 -3.47 -24.56 2.42
CA GLU A 100 -3.92 -25.84 1.87
C GLU A 100 -5.41 -25.79 1.48
N ILE A 101 -6.27 -25.26 2.37
CA ILE A 101 -7.71 -25.11 2.11
C ILE A 101 -7.94 -24.17 0.92
N LEU A 102 -7.22 -23.05 0.84
CA LEU A 102 -7.31 -22.10 -0.27
C LEU A 102 -6.99 -22.80 -1.59
N SER A 103 -5.86 -23.50 -1.66
CA SER A 103 -5.39 -24.17 -2.87
C SER A 103 -6.38 -25.28 -3.32
N ARG A 104 -6.85 -26.08 -2.36
CA ARG A 104 -7.85 -27.14 -2.61
C ARG A 104 -9.18 -26.57 -3.12
N LEU A 105 -9.72 -25.53 -2.43
CA LEU A 105 -10.95 -24.86 -2.85
C LEU A 105 -10.86 -24.34 -4.28
N CYS A 106 -9.73 -23.69 -4.63
CA CYS A 106 -9.54 -23.13 -5.97
C CYS A 106 -9.46 -24.25 -7.03
N LEU A 107 -8.80 -25.36 -6.73
CA LEU A 107 -8.77 -26.52 -7.62
C LEU A 107 -10.17 -27.12 -7.84
N GLU A 108 -10.95 -27.31 -6.77
CA GLU A 108 -12.33 -27.81 -6.80
C GLU A 108 -13.28 -26.86 -7.58
N LYS A 109 -13.01 -25.56 -7.56
CA LYS A 109 -13.78 -24.53 -8.26
C LYS A 109 -13.27 -24.23 -9.68
N ASN A 110 -12.37 -25.07 -10.20
CA ASN A 110 -11.81 -24.97 -11.56
C ASN A 110 -11.09 -23.65 -11.82
N PHE A 111 -10.38 -23.11 -10.84
CA PHE A 111 -9.39 -22.07 -11.10
C PHE A 111 -8.13 -22.69 -11.72
N ASP A 112 -7.50 -21.95 -12.61
CA ASP A 112 -6.25 -22.35 -13.25
C ASP A 112 -5.04 -21.87 -12.45
N LYS A 113 -5.19 -20.68 -11.79
CA LYS A 113 -4.12 -20.05 -11.02
C LYS A 113 -4.65 -19.30 -9.80
N ILE A 114 -3.76 -19.13 -8.80
CA ILE A 114 -3.95 -18.22 -7.69
C ILE A 114 -2.79 -17.23 -7.70
N ILE A 115 -3.08 -15.93 -7.66
CA ILE A 115 -2.07 -14.86 -7.57
C ILE A 115 -2.31 -14.06 -6.30
N ILE A 116 -1.30 -13.96 -5.45
CA ILE A 116 -1.36 -13.27 -4.17
C ILE A 116 -0.34 -12.13 -4.15
N THR A 117 -0.80 -10.89 -3.96
CA THR A 117 0.06 -9.72 -3.75
C THR A 117 0.23 -9.49 -2.26
N GLN A 118 1.39 -9.80 -1.72
CA GLN A 118 1.65 -9.72 -0.28
C GLN A 118 1.95 -8.28 0.15
N PRO A 119 1.46 -7.84 1.32
CA PRO A 119 1.93 -6.59 1.92
C PRO A 119 3.39 -6.74 2.34
N PRO A 120 4.19 -5.66 2.31
CA PRO A 120 5.51 -5.67 2.91
C PRO A 120 5.46 -6.14 4.37
N LEU A 121 6.38 -7.01 4.77
CA LEU A 121 6.40 -7.59 6.12
C LEU A 121 6.41 -6.53 7.23
N ILE A 122 7.02 -5.37 6.95
CA ILE A 122 7.10 -4.25 7.89
C ILE A 122 5.73 -3.65 8.23
N TYR A 123 4.67 -3.93 7.45
CA TYR A 123 3.30 -3.50 7.74
C TYR A 123 2.67 -4.29 8.88
N SER A 124 3.23 -5.46 9.22
CA SER A 124 2.73 -6.30 10.31
C SER A 124 2.99 -5.66 11.68
N ARG A 125 2.04 -5.80 12.60
CA ARG A 125 2.20 -5.40 14.01
C ARG A 125 3.32 -6.20 14.66
N ARG A 126 3.29 -7.51 14.42
CA ARG A 126 4.30 -8.46 14.86
C ARG A 126 4.87 -9.18 13.65
N ILE A 127 6.19 -9.18 13.49
CA ILE A 127 6.87 -9.88 12.41
C ILE A 127 6.61 -11.39 12.54
N SER A 128 5.99 -11.96 11.49
CA SER A 128 5.76 -13.40 11.35
C SER A 128 5.75 -13.78 9.88
N GLN A 129 6.51 -14.80 9.52
CA GLN A 129 6.60 -15.32 8.15
C GLN A 129 5.92 -16.69 8.01
N TYR A 130 4.98 -17.02 8.91
CA TYR A 130 4.24 -18.27 8.84
C TYR A 130 3.43 -18.40 7.56
N MET A 131 2.78 -17.33 7.11
CA MET A 131 2.02 -17.33 5.86
C MET A 131 2.93 -17.42 4.63
N ASP A 132 4.08 -16.72 4.65
CA ASP A 132 5.07 -16.80 3.56
C ASP A 132 5.60 -18.22 3.39
N PHE A 133 5.96 -18.85 4.51
CA PHE A 133 6.38 -20.25 4.51
C PHE A 133 5.26 -21.18 4.04
N ALA A 134 4.01 -20.98 4.50
CA ALA A 134 2.87 -21.80 4.11
C ALA A 134 2.61 -21.72 2.60
N PHE A 135 2.67 -20.53 2.00
CA PHE A 135 2.59 -20.37 0.54
C PHE A 135 3.71 -21.15 -0.17
N ARG A 136 4.97 -20.99 0.27
CA ARG A 136 6.10 -21.72 -0.33
C ARG A 136 5.95 -23.23 -0.20
N ASN A 137 5.54 -23.72 0.97
CA ASN A 137 5.33 -25.13 1.25
C ASN A 137 4.21 -25.74 0.38
N ALA A 138 3.18 -24.96 0.05
CA ALA A 138 2.08 -25.35 -0.84
C ALA A 138 2.41 -25.21 -2.35
N GLY A 139 3.67 -24.88 -2.71
CA GLY A 139 4.13 -24.82 -4.09
C GLY A 139 4.00 -23.46 -4.76
N TYR A 140 3.60 -22.42 -4.03
CA TYR A 140 3.63 -21.07 -4.60
C TYR A 140 5.07 -20.65 -4.90
N HIS A 141 5.27 -19.99 -6.02
CA HIS A 141 6.55 -19.41 -6.43
C HIS A 141 6.41 -17.88 -6.60
N PHE A 142 7.54 -17.17 -6.58
CA PHE A 142 7.53 -15.74 -6.85
C PHE A 142 7.21 -15.50 -8.32
N LEU A 143 6.09 -14.81 -8.57
CA LEU A 143 5.76 -14.29 -9.88
C LEU A 143 6.54 -12.99 -10.14
N ARG A 144 6.71 -12.19 -9.07
CA ARG A 144 7.40 -10.90 -9.12
C ARG A 144 7.82 -10.48 -7.71
N ARG A 145 8.99 -9.87 -7.59
CA ARG A 145 9.52 -9.27 -6.36
C ARG A 145 9.88 -7.81 -6.61
N GLU A 146 9.06 -6.90 -6.16
CA GLU A 146 9.37 -5.47 -6.22
C GLU A 146 10.03 -5.01 -4.91
N ILE A 147 10.75 -3.88 -4.97
CA ILE A 147 11.33 -3.27 -3.77
C ILE A 147 10.64 -1.96 -3.48
N SER A 148 10.05 -1.85 -2.29
CA SER A 148 9.56 -0.60 -1.72
C SER A 148 10.65 0.03 -0.86
N SER A 149 10.75 1.35 -0.89
CA SER A 149 11.66 2.10 -0.02
C SER A 149 10.94 2.52 1.24
N ILE A 150 11.41 2.08 2.39
CA ILE A 150 10.87 2.45 3.70
C ILE A 150 11.86 3.27 4.51
N LEU A 151 11.34 4.18 5.31
CA LEU A 151 12.07 4.91 6.33
C LEU A 151 11.49 4.54 7.70
N PHE A 152 12.34 4.09 8.63
CA PHE A 152 11.95 4.04 10.03
C PHE A 152 11.93 5.46 10.59
N LEU A 153 10.81 5.83 11.21
CA LEU A 153 10.66 7.13 11.84
C LEU A 153 11.31 7.09 13.21
N GLU A 154 12.19 8.04 13.46
CA GLU A 154 12.91 8.23 14.74
C GLU A 154 11.99 8.91 15.77
N GLN A 155 12.53 9.30 16.91
CA GLN A 155 11.75 9.96 17.97
C GLN A 155 11.44 11.43 17.65
N SER A 156 12.27 12.06 16.81
CA SER A 156 12.07 13.44 16.36
C SER A 156 12.40 13.59 14.87
N VAL A 157 11.89 14.66 14.26
CA VAL A 157 12.20 14.97 12.86
C VAL A 157 13.66 15.39 12.68
N GLU A 158 14.29 15.94 13.69
CA GLU A 158 15.71 16.29 13.72
C GLU A 158 16.58 15.04 13.63
N GLU A 159 16.23 13.97 14.35
CA GLU A 159 16.90 12.68 14.28
C GLU A 159 16.72 12.06 12.87
N ASN A 160 15.52 12.08 12.29
CA ASN A 160 15.35 11.67 10.90
C ASN A 160 16.16 12.53 9.94
N LEU A 161 16.19 13.86 10.12
CA LEU A 161 17.01 14.75 9.29
C LEU A 161 18.50 14.40 9.41
N ALA A 162 18.98 13.95 10.58
CA ALA A 162 20.37 13.52 10.76
C ALA A 162 20.73 12.36 9.82
N ASN A 163 19.78 11.49 9.47
CA ASN A 163 19.95 10.36 8.55
C ASN A 163 19.93 10.76 7.06
N PHE A 164 19.48 11.98 6.73
CA PHE A 164 19.49 12.45 5.34
C PHE A 164 20.91 12.63 4.83
N LYS A 165 21.14 12.38 3.56
CA LYS A 165 22.39 12.78 2.89
C LYS A 165 22.52 14.32 2.86
N SER A 166 23.75 14.81 2.88
CA SER A 166 24.07 16.27 2.94
C SER A 166 23.33 17.09 1.87
N THR A 167 23.20 16.55 0.66
CA THR A 167 22.47 17.16 -0.44
C THR A 167 20.99 17.39 -0.12
N HIS A 168 20.33 16.45 0.59
CA HIS A 168 18.94 16.57 0.98
C HIS A 168 18.76 17.50 2.17
N LYS A 169 19.68 17.49 3.15
CA LYS A 169 19.71 18.51 4.23
C LYS A 169 19.81 19.92 3.68
N THR A 170 20.69 20.13 2.72
CA THR A 170 20.85 21.43 2.04
C THR A 170 19.60 21.81 1.23
N ALA A 171 18.96 20.82 0.59
CA ALA A 171 17.74 21.04 -0.18
C ALA A 171 16.55 21.47 0.71
N VAL A 172 16.38 20.87 1.90
CA VAL A 172 15.36 21.29 2.88
C VAL A 172 15.58 22.75 3.26
N ARG A 173 16.80 23.11 3.73
CA ARG A 173 17.13 24.48 4.13
C ARG A 173 16.95 25.49 2.97
N LYS A 174 17.25 25.10 1.73
CA LYS A 174 17.03 25.94 0.56
C LYS A 174 15.55 26.21 0.32
N ALA A 175 14.72 25.16 0.38
CA ALA A 175 13.28 25.28 0.19
C ALA A 175 12.64 26.17 1.28
N GLU A 176 13.02 26.02 2.54
CA GLU A 176 12.57 26.89 3.63
C GLU A 176 12.89 28.36 3.36
N LYS A 177 14.14 28.66 2.97
CA LYS A 177 14.58 30.03 2.65
C LYS A 177 13.89 30.62 1.40
N SER A 178 13.32 29.79 0.53
CA SER A 178 12.62 30.24 -0.68
C SER A 178 11.16 30.67 -0.42
N GLY A 179 10.71 30.69 0.85
CA GLY A 179 9.35 31.10 1.21
C GLY A 179 8.28 30.04 0.91
N ILE A 180 8.67 28.77 0.68
CA ILE A 180 7.73 27.68 0.46
C ILE A 180 7.04 27.34 1.79
N ILE A 181 5.70 27.29 1.76
CA ILE A 181 4.86 26.90 2.89
C ILE A 181 4.29 25.50 2.63
N ILE A 182 4.43 24.62 3.62
CA ILE A 182 3.83 23.29 3.58
C ILE A 182 2.59 23.28 4.46
N ARG A 183 1.47 22.80 3.91
CA ARG A 183 0.23 22.62 4.67
C ARG A 183 -0.52 21.37 4.21
N GLN A 184 -1.26 20.77 5.14
CA GLN A 184 -2.28 19.79 4.79
C GLN A 184 -3.46 20.55 4.16
N THR A 185 -4.01 20.00 3.08
CA THR A 185 -5.02 20.67 2.27
C THR A 185 -6.01 19.68 1.67
N GLU A 186 -7.16 20.18 1.21
CA GLU A 186 -8.17 19.44 0.46
C GLU A 186 -8.15 19.76 -1.05
N ASP A 187 -7.13 20.49 -1.54
CA ASP A 187 -7.02 20.94 -2.94
C ASP A 187 -6.58 19.79 -3.88
N PHE A 188 -7.33 18.69 -3.86
CA PHE A 188 -7.05 17.51 -4.68
C PHE A 188 -7.07 17.81 -6.18
N GLU A 189 -7.88 18.76 -6.63
CA GLU A 189 -7.98 19.14 -8.04
C GLU A 189 -6.70 19.80 -8.53
N GLU A 190 -6.16 20.77 -7.76
CA GLU A 190 -4.89 21.45 -8.08
C GLU A 190 -3.74 20.44 -8.10
N PHE A 191 -3.63 19.59 -7.05
CA PHE A 191 -2.62 18.54 -7.04
C PHE A 191 -2.75 17.55 -8.21
N TYR A 192 -3.98 17.15 -8.55
CA TYR A 192 -4.23 16.19 -9.63
C TYR A 192 -3.80 16.75 -11.00
N THR A 193 -3.92 18.05 -11.19
CA THR A 193 -3.42 18.75 -12.40
C THR A 193 -1.91 18.64 -12.51
N ILE A 194 -1.18 18.89 -11.41
CA ILE A 194 0.29 18.71 -11.33
C ILE A 194 0.67 17.24 -11.59
N LEU A 195 -0.04 16.30 -10.97
CA LEU A 195 0.20 14.87 -11.10
C LEU A 195 0.03 14.40 -12.55
N LYS A 196 -1.04 14.77 -13.21
CA LYS A 196 -1.30 14.42 -14.63
C LYS A 196 -0.23 14.96 -15.54
N LYS A 197 0.13 16.25 -15.40
CA LYS A 197 1.17 16.91 -16.18
C LYS A 197 2.50 16.15 -16.03
N ASN A 198 2.89 15.82 -14.82
CA ASN A 198 4.16 15.16 -14.53
C ASN A 198 4.21 13.71 -15.08
N LEU A 199 3.14 12.92 -14.88
CA LEU A 199 3.07 11.55 -15.40
C LEU A 199 3.04 11.48 -16.92
N SER A 200 2.35 12.42 -17.57
CA SER A 200 2.33 12.54 -19.03
C SER A 200 3.73 12.83 -19.59
N ILE A 201 4.43 13.79 -18.99
CA ILE A 201 5.78 14.21 -19.45
C ILE A 201 6.82 13.10 -19.24
N ARG A 202 6.79 12.43 -18.07
CA ARG A 202 7.87 11.51 -17.69
C ARG A 202 7.66 10.08 -18.15
N HIS A 203 6.41 9.62 -18.23
CA HIS A 203 6.11 8.19 -18.36
C HIS A 203 5.06 7.87 -19.43
N ASN A 204 4.43 8.89 -20.03
CA ASN A 204 3.30 8.73 -20.93
C ASN A 204 2.21 7.80 -20.37
N VAL A 205 1.94 7.93 -19.07
CA VAL A 205 0.93 7.15 -18.33
C VAL A 205 -0.03 8.07 -17.58
N PHE A 206 -1.19 7.53 -17.22
CA PHE A 206 -2.19 8.24 -16.41
C PHE A 206 -2.11 7.77 -14.95
N PRO A 207 -2.58 8.58 -13.98
CA PRO A 207 -2.75 8.13 -12.61
C PRO A 207 -3.65 6.89 -12.53
N THR A 208 -3.36 5.99 -11.61
CA THR A 208 -4.17 4.77 -11.38
C THR A 208 -5.59 5.10 -10.94
N HIS A 209 -5.77 6.18 -10.17
CA HIS A 209 -7.08 6.70 -9.76
C HIS A 209 -7.43 7.93 -10.59
N SER A 210 -8.70 8.06 -10.95
CA SER A 210 -9.27 9.34 -11.38
C SER A 210 -9.36 10.32 -10.20
N LEU A 211 -9.55 11.61 -10.48
CA LEU A 211 -9.78 12.62 -9.44
C LEU A 211 -11.02 12.25 -8.60
N SER A 212 -12.11 11.83 -9.25
CA SER A 212 -13.34 11.43 -8.55
C SER A 212 -13.13 10.23 -7.62
N GLU A 213 -12.32 9.24 -8.03
CA GLU A 213 -11.98 8.10 -7.17
C GLU A 213 -11.15 8.54 -5.95
N LEU A 214 -10.24 9.51 -6.09
CA LEU A 214 -9.48 10.06 -4.97
C LEU A 214 -10.37 10.84 -4.00
N VAL A 215 -11.33 11.63 -4.52
CA VAL A 215 -12.30 12.36 -3.69
C VAL A 215 -13.17 11.37 -2.90
N ILE A 216 -13.72 10.34 -3.56
CA ILE A 216 -14.50 9.28 -2.90
C ILE A 216 -13.66 8.58 -1.81
N LEU A 217 -12.40 8.26 -2.09
CA LEU A 217 -11.50 7.65 -1.10
C LEU A 217 -11.28 8.59 0.10
N LYS A 218 -11.10 9.89 -0.14
CA LYS A 218 -10.98 10.89 0.93
C LYS A 218 -12.26 10.98 1.76
N GLU A 219 -13.42 10.99 1.14
CA GLU A 219 -14.72 10.98 1.84
C GLU A 219 -14.91 9.71 2.69
N LEU A 220 -14.55 8.54 2.15
CA LEU A 220 -14.58 7.28 2.89
C LEU A 220 -13.59 7.26 4.06
N TYR A 221 -12.43 7.89 3.91
CA TYR A 221 -11.34 7.86 4.87
C TYR A 221 -10.77 9.26 5.16
N PRO A 222 -11.57 10.17 5.75
CA PRO A 222 -11.15 11.56 5.98
C PRO A 222 -9.87 11.68 6.81
N ASP A 223 -9.66 10.74 7.75
CA ASP A 223 -8.49 10.74 8.63
C ASP A 223 -7.31 9.91 8.09
N LYS A 224 -7.52 9.10 7.05
CA LYS A 224 -6.49 8.17 6.55
C LYS A 224 -5.93 8.53 5.17
N ILE A 225 -6.55 9.45 4.46
CA ILE A 225 -6.07 9.94 3.17
C ILE A 225 -5.81 11.43 3.28
N ASN A 226 -4.53 11.81 3.22
CA ASN A 226 -4.09 13.16 3.46
C ASN A 226 -3.30 13.67 2.25
N LEU A 227 -3.60 14.90 1.84
CA LEU A 227 -2.81 15.65 0.87
C LEU A 227 -2.00 16.72 1.60
N PHE A 228 -0.68 16.68 1.45
CA PHE A 228 0.21 17.77 1.82
C PHE A 228 0.64 18.51 0.57
N GLY A 229 0.39 19.81 0.52
CA GLY A 229 0.78 20.71 -0.55
C GLY A 229 1.96 21.60 -0.15
N ALA A 230 2.86 21.83 -1.08
CA ALA A 230 3.88 22.88 -1.01
C ALA A 230 3.41 24.07 -1.84
N TYR A 231 3.33 25.22 -1.21
CA TYR A 231 2.83 26.45 -1.82
C TYR A 231 3.92 27.49 -1.88
N LEU A 232 4.05 28.17 -3.03
CA LEU A 232 4.82 29.39 -3.17
C LEU A 232 3.82 30.50 -3.47
N GLU A 233 3.80 31.55 -2.64
CA GLU A 233 2.72 32.54 -2.63
C GLU A 233 1.36 31.85 -2.40
N ASN A 234 0.51 31.72 -3.41
CA ASN A 234 -0.79 31.02 -3.29
C ASN A 234 -0.92 29.84 -4.25
N GLU A 235 0.12 29.52 -5.01
CA GLU A 235 0.12 28.45 -6.00
C GLU A 235 0.69 27.14 -5.40
N MET A 236 0.03 26.02 -5.60
CA MET A 236 0.57 24.71 -5.25
C MET A 236 1.63 24.31 -6.28
N ILE A 237 2.88 24.17 -5.84
CA ILE A 237 4.02 23.80 -6.70
C ILE A 237 4.44 22.33 -6.55
N ALA A 238 3.96 21.65 -5.52
CA ALA A 238 4.20 20.23 -5.32
C ALA A 238 3.19 19.67 -4.30
N GLY A 239 3.03 18.35 -4.30
CA GLY A 239 2.18 17.70 -3.31
C GLY A 239 2.50 16.20 -3.13
N VAL A 240 2.03 15.68 -2.01
CA VAL A 240 2.10 14.24 -1.67
C VAL A 240 0.76 13.81 -1.11
N ILE A 241 0.13 12.82 -1.75
CA ILE A 241 -1.02 12.13 -1.16
C ILE A 241 -0.50 10.93 -0.37
N ASN A 242 -0.77 10.93 0.93
CA ASN A 242 -0.44 9.85 1.83
C ASN A 242 -1.66 9.02 2.16
N PHE A 243 -1.48 7.70 2.21
CA PHE A 243 -2.45 6.75 2.75
C PHE A 243 -1.93 6.24 4.10
N ILE A 244 -2.69 6.43 5.16
CA ILE A 244 -2.44 5.75 6.44
C ILE A 244 -2.88 4.31 6.28
N VAL A 245 -1.89 3.45 6.07
CA VAL A 245 -2.10 2.03 5.72
C VAL A 245 -2.68 1.27 6.91
N ASN A 246 -2.11 1.50 8.08
CA ASN A 246 -2.59 1.03 9.39
C ASN A 246 -2.05 1.97 10.49
N GLU A 247 -2.15 1.60 11.77
CA GLU A 247 -1.71 2.44 12.89
C GLU A 247 -0.18 2.66 12.96
N ARG A 248 0.59 1.97 12.14
CA ARG A 248 2.07 2.03 12.16
C ARG A 248 2.67 2.68 10.93
N VAL A 249 1.98 2.64 9.79
CA VAL A 249 2.57 2.87 8.48
C VAL A 249 1.82 3.92 7.69
N VAL A 250 2.56 4.92 7.22
CA VAL A 250 2.12 5.91 6.23
C VAL A 250 2.77 5.58 4.88
N LEU A 251 1.99 5.49 3.82
CA LEU A 251 2.43 5.27 2.45
C LEU A 251 2.28 6.55 1.64
N ALA A 252 3.36 7.08 1.06
CA ALA A 252 3.30 8.10 0.03
C ALA A 252 2.78 7.47 -1.28
N PHE A 253 1.48 7.63 -1.53
CA PHE A 253 0.83 6.99 -2.67
C PHE A 253 1.07 7.74 -3.98
N TYR A 254 0.95 9.07 -3.97
CA TYR A 254 1.30 9.94 -5.08
C TYR A 254 2.25 11.04 -4.63
N ILE A 255 3.30 11.25 -5.40
CA ILE A 255 4.31 12.29 -5.19
C ILE A 255 4.47 13.03 -6.51
N SER A 256 4.25 14.33 -6.52
CA SER A 256 4.40 15.11 -7.74
C SER A 256 4.79 16.57 -7.46
N HIS A 257 5.42 17.21 -8.44
CA HIS A 257 5.78 18.63 -8.40
C HIS A 257 5.72 19.24 -9.80
N ASP A 258 5.53 20.53 -9.88
CA ASP A 258 5.72 21.25 -11.13
C ASP A 258 7.23 21.39 -11.43
N GLU A 259 7.63 20.95 -12.61
CA GLU A 259 9.03 20.95 -13.08
C GLU A 259 9.66 22.35 -13.05
N SER A 260 8.85 23.41 -13.26
CA SER A 260 9.31 24.80 -13.26
C SER A 260 9.93 25.21 -11.92
N TYR A 261 9.44 24.61 -10.83
CA TYR A 261 9.87 24.88 -9.46
C TYR A 261 10.86 23.85 -8.90
N GLN A 262 11.32 22.88 -9.70
CA GLN A 262 12.23 21.81 -9.25
C GLN A 262 13.49 22.34 -8.57
N LYS A 263 14.02 23.49 -9.05
CA LYS A 263 15.23 24.13 -8.48
C LYS A 263 15.04 24.60 -7.03
N LEU A 264 13.80 24.86 -6.60
CA LEU A 264 13.46 25.28 -5.24
C LEU A 264 13.40 24.11 -4.26
N ARG A 265 13.40 22.86 -4.77
CA ARG A 265 13.40 21.63 -3.96
C ARG A 265 12.16 21.43 -3.07
N PRO A 266 10.92 21.71 -3.54
CA PRO A 266 9.72 21.66 -2.71
C PRO A 266 9.48 20.28 -2.12
N ILE A 267 9.76 19.18 -2.86
CA ILE A 267 9.57 17.80 -2.41
C ILE A 267 10.44 17.46 -1.18
N ASN A 268 11.63 18.03 -1.07
CA ASN A 268 12.49 17.78 0.08
C ASN A 268 11.89 18.37 1.35
N LEU A 269 11.35 19.58 1.28
CA LEU A 269 10.68 20.21 2.41
C LEU A 269 9.34 19.53 2.74
N LEU A 270 8.58 19.12 1.71
CA LEU A 270 7.36 18.32 1.90
C LEU A 270 7.63 17.09 2.75
N PHE A 271 8.60 16.25 2.38
CA PHE A 271 8.91 15.05 3.15
C PHE A 271 9.41 15.36 4.55
N TYR A 272 10.23 16.38 4.73
CA TYR A 272 10.65 16.80 6.07
C TYR A 272 9.44 17.11 6.97
N LYS A 273 8.48 17.88 6.47
CA LYS A 273 7.25 18.24 7.21
C LYS A 273 6.27 17.06 7.36
N ILE A 274 6.19 16.17 6.37
CA ILE A 274 5.37 14.95 6.46
C ILE A 274 5.96 13.99 7.51
N PHE A 275 7.28 13.87 7.62
CA PHE A 275 7.90 13.05 8.66
C PHE A 275 7.66 13.62 10.05
N ASP A 276 7.77 14.95 10.22
CA ASP A 276 7.42 15.61 11.46
C ASP A 276 5.97 15.31 11.88
N TRP A 277 5.03 15.50 10.96
CA TRP A 277 3.62 15.13 11.16
C TRP A 277 3.45 13.65 11.50
N ALA A 278 4.12 12.75 10.79
CA ALA A 278 4.00 11.31 11.00
C ALA A 278 4.54 10.88 12.37
N ILE A 279 5.65 11.48 12.82
CA ILE A 279 6.23 11.26 14.15
C ILE A 279 5.28 11.75 15.25
N GLN A 280 4.74 12.97 15.10
CA GLN A 280 3.78 13.54 16.06
C GLN A 280 2.50 12.72 16.19
N ASN A 281 2.12 11.97 15.12
CA ASN A 281 0.99 11.05 15.12
C ASN A 281 1.41 9.58 15.43
N GLU A 282 2.61 9.38 16.00
CA GLU A 282 3.13 8.11 16.52
C GLU A 282 3.32 6.99 15.47
N PHE A 283 3.33 7.33 14.17
CA PHE A 283 3.67 6.37 13.13
C PHE A 283 5.13 5.91 13.27
N LYS A 284 5.41 4.68 12.85
CA LYS A 284 6.72 4.04 13.00
C LYS A 284 7.48 3.90 11.69
N VAL A 285 6.74 3.84 10.58
CA VAL A 285 7.30 3.58 9.26
C VAL A 285 6.66 4.50 8.24
N PHE A 286 7.49 5.10 7.40
CA PHE A 286 7.08 5.79 6.20
C PHE A 286 7.49 4.98 4.97
N ASP A 287 6.53 4.59 4.13
CA ASP A 287 6.78 3.89 2.88
C ASP A 287 6.69 4.86 1.69
N PHE A 288 7.79 5.05 0.99
CA PHE A 288 7.84 5.85 -0.24
C PHE A 288 7.27 5.12 -1.48
N GLY A 289 6.80 3.89 -1.33
CA GLY A 289 6.40 3.02 -2.42
C GLY A 289 7.59 2.41 -3.18
N ILE A 290 7.25 1.63 -4.21
CA ILE A 290 8.23 0.89 -5.02
C ILE A 290 9.11 1.82 -5.86
N PHE A 291 10.32 1.37 -6.18
CA PHE A 291 11.19 1.98 -7.19
C PHE A 291 11.61 0.98 -8.28
N THR A 292 11.02 -0.20 -8.27
CA THR A 292 11.18 -1.22 -9.30
C THR A 292 9.85 -1.45 -10.02
N VAL A 293 9.87 -1.81 -11.28
CA VAL A 293 8.70 -2.21 -12.06
C VAL A 293 9.06 -3.42 -12.89
N ASN A 294 8.36 -4.54 -12.70
CA ASN A 294 8.71 -5.83 -13.30
C ASN A 294 10.19 -6.19 -13.03
N GLU A 295 10.60 -6.03 -11.76
CA GLU A 295 11.95 -6.28 -11.26
C GLU A 295 13.06 -5.39 -11.88
N LYS A 296 12.69 -4.39 -12.68
CA LYS A 296 13.63 -3.42 -13.27
C LYS A 296 13.73 -2.18 -12.38
N PRO A 297 14.92 -1.85 -11.84
CA PRO A 297 15.10 -0.73 -10.94
C PRO A 297 15.12 0.62 -11.67
N ASN A 298 14.44 1.61 -11.10
CA ASN A 298 14.64 3.02 -11.42
C ASN A 298 15.70 3.59 -10.46
N MET A 299 16.96 3.64 -10.91
CA MET A 299 18.10 4.07 -10.10
C MET A 299 18.01 5.53 -9.63
N GLY A 300 17.35 6.40 -10.42
CA GLY A 300 17.12 7.79 -10.02
C GLY A 300 16.17 7.89 -8.84
N LEU A 301 15.08 7.12 -8.90
CA LEU A 301 14.08 7.07 -7.83
C LEU A 301 14.63 6.36 -6.58
N ALA A 302 15.40 5.28 -6.74
CA ALA A 302 16.10 4.60 -5.64
C ALA A 302 16.99 5.59 -4.88
N ARG A 303 17.91 6.25 -5.59
CA ARG A 303 18.84 7.24 -5.01
C ARG A 303 18.10 8.40 -4.31
N PHE A 304 17.02 8.88 -4.92
CA PHE A 304 16.21 9.94 -4.32
C PHE A 304 15.66 9.53 -2.94
N LYS A 305 15.11 8.32 -2.83
CA LYS A 305 14.56 7.79 -1.57
C LYS A 305 15.65 7.44 -0.55
N GLU A 306 16.74 6.83 -0.98
CA GLU A 306 17.93 6.56 -0.16
C GLU A 306 18.54 7.82 0.45
N ASN A 307 18.47 8.93 -0.24
CA ASN A 307 18.98 10.21 0.26
C ASN A 307 18.18 10.76 1.45
N PHE A 308 16.97 10.26 1.71
CA PHE A 308 16.23 10.50 2.96
C PHE A 308 16.57 9.48 4.07
N GLY A 309 17.47 8.53 3.83
CA GLY A 309 17.79 7.46 4.77
C GLY A 309 16.92 6.21 4.61
N ALA A 310 16.14 6.11 3.54
CA ALA A 310 15.30 4.94 3.28
C ALA A 310 16.13 3.69 2.92
N SER A 311 15.58 2.52 3.27
CA SER A 311 16.09 1.20 2.92
C SER A 311 15.04 0.38 2.14
N GLY A 312 15.47 -0.74 1.53
CA GLY A 312 14.61 -1.57 0.70
C GLY A 312 13.92 -2.69 1.46
N VAL A 313 12.63 -2.93 1.19
CA VAL A 313 11.89 -4.11 1.62
C VAL A 313 11.17 -4.73 0.43
N PHE A 314 11.03 -6.05 0.44
CA PHE A 314 10.32 -6.73 -0.64
C PHE A 314 8.81 -6.50 -0.57
N ARG A 315 8.23 -6.42 -1.75
CA ARG A 315 6.80 -6.43 -2.01
C ARG A 315 6.55 -7.53 -3.04
N ASP A 316 6.17 -8.68 -2.53
CA ASP A 316 6.15 -9.93 -3.28
C ASP A 316 4.77 -10.20 -3.89
N VAL A 317 4.79 -10.73 -5.10
CA VAL A 317 3.64 -11.37 -5.74
C VAL A 317 3.99 -12.82 -5.93
N VAL A 318 3.18 -13.71 -5.35
CA VAL A 318 3.34 -15.15 -5.49
C VAL A 318 2.22 -15.75 -6.32
N GLU A 319 2.53 -16.81 -7.06
CA GLU A 319 1.61 -17.54 -7.93
C GLU A 319 1.63 -19.02 -7.61
N LEU A 320 0.46 -19.66 -7.62
CA LEU A 320 0.31 -21.12 -7.71
C LEU A 320 -0.43 -21.45 -9.00
N LYS A 321 0.16 -22.29 -9.86
CA LYS A 321 -0.51 -22.91 -11.00
C LYS A 321 -1.20 -24.19 -10.50
N LEU A 322 -2.49 -24.32 -10.76
CA LEU A 322 -3.33 -25.45 -10.32
C LEU A 322 -3.50 -26.47 -11.45
N ARG A 323 -3.29 -26.06 -12.69
CA ARG A 323 -3.41 -26.86 -13.92
C ARG A 323 -2.34 -26.51 -14.92
#